data_cfa06869154e1363f84f626fae260c86
#
_entry.id   cfa06869154e1363f84f626fae260c86
#
_cell.length_a   1.000
_cell.length_b   1.000
_cell.length_c   1.000
_cell.angle_alpha   90.00
_cell.angle_beta   90.00
_cell.angle_gamma   90.00
#
_symmetry.space_group_name_H-M   'P 1'
#
loop_
_entity.id
_entity.type
_entity.pdbx_description
1 polymer ?
#
loop_
_entity_poly.entity_id
_entity_poly.type
_entity_poly.pdbx_seq_one_letter_code
_entity_poly.pdbx_strand_id
1 'polypeptide(L)'
;MTLLSPSVSSADALSDLHSKNLVNADIRVNLLGFGAYTANRKHFWSFDLNLRTSVSTQFPYELFHFFKTGESAQVRNLGLSSDAYAEAGFNYSFPIGEKFYVGARVKFLVGLARAKSYFTQFNVSLGENEWYAEAVGELEVNSNLLTIPTRQEAGQDGVYRNYYQLDDMEFDAKFKPAGYGAAFDIGATYEPIPNLLVSAAVNDIGFIAWNKASSMHGTVSRRLTFDGAQVDASGVADIDFDLGEL
;
A
#
# COMPACT_ATOMS: atom_id res chain seq x y z
N MET A 1 14.87 -17.15 -0.68
CA MET A 1 14.73 -16.35 0.56
C MET A 1 16.02 -16.47 1.36
N THR A 2 17.01 -15.66 1.03
CA THR A 2 18.34 -15.71 1.67
C THR A 2 18.36 -15.02 3.03
N LEU A 3 17.51 -14.00 3.22
CA LEU A 3 17.48 -13.18 4.42
C LEU A 3 17.21 -14.01 5.71
N LEU A 4 16.25 -14.92 5.67
CA LEU A 4 15.85 -15.74 6.81
C LEU A 4 16.61 -17.09 6.90
N SER A 5 17.51 -17.36 5.96
CA SER A 5 18.29 -18.61 5.97
C SER A 5 19.42 -18.53 7.00
N PRO A 6 19.51 -19.46 7.98
CA PRO A 6 20.59 -19.47 8.95
C PRO A 6 21.96 -19.82 8.32
N SER A 7 21.97 -20.40 7.12
CA SER A 7 23.19 -20.78 6.40
C SER A 7 23.84 -19.62 5.62
N VAL A 8 23.17 -18.49 5.47
CA VAL A 8 23.70 -17.31 4.79
C VAL A 8 24.21 -16.31 5.82
N SER A 9 25.43 -15.80 5.64
CA SER A 9 26.01 -14.81 6.54
C SER A 9 25.19 -13.51 6.56
N SER A 10 25.24 -12.78 7.66
CA SER A 10 24.54 -11.48 7.74
C SER A 10 25.06 -10.51 6.69
N ALA A 11 26.36 -10.48 6.45
CA ALA A 11 26.99 -9.64 5.45
C ALA A 11 26.46 -9.94 4.03
N ASP A 12 26.40 -11.21 3.64
CA ASP A 12 25.90 -11.61 2.32
C ASP A 12 24.40 -11.39 2.17
N ALA A 13 23.61 -11.66 3.22
CA ALA A 13 22.16 -11.49 3.19
C ALA A 13 21.73 -10.02 3.09
N LEU A 14 22.53 -9.10 3.61
CA LEU A 14 22.24 -7.68 3.66
C LEU A 14 22.95 -6.85 2.58
N SER A 15 23.88 -7.45 1.83
CA SER A 15 24.75 -6.76 0.86
C SER A 15 23.99 -6.00 -0.24
N ASP A 16 22.87 -6.55 -0.69
CA ASP A 16 22.06 -5.99 -1.77
C ASP A 16 20.95 -5.04 -1.30
N LEU A 17 20.81 -4.86 0.03
CA LEU A 17 19.79 -4.00 0.61
C LEU A 17 20.25 -2.53 0.66
N HIS A 18 19.34 -1.65 0.29
CA HIS A 18 19.54 -0.21 0.35
C HIS A 18 18.98 0.35 1.65
N SER A 19 19.31 1.61 1.95
CA SER A 19 18.72 2.33 3.09
C SER A 19 17.18 2.42 3.02
N LYS A 20 16.62 2.32 1.81
CA LYS A 20 15.19 2.27 1.53
C LYS A 20 14.90 1.17 0.51
N ASN A 21 14.12 0.19 0.91
CA ASN A 21 13.70 -0.91 0.05
C ASN A 21 12.20 -0.82 -0.16
N LEU A 22 11.77 -0.72 -1.42
CA LEU A 22 10.37 -0.58 -1.79
C LEU A 22 9.84 -1.93 -2.25
N VAL A 23 8.69 -2.31 -1.73
CA VAL A 23 7.91 -3.44 -2.21
C VAL A 23 6.57 -2.91 -2.68
N ASN A 24 6.28 -3.11 -3.96
CA ASN A 24 5.04 -2.68 -4.58
C ASN A 24 4.27 -3.90 -5.09
N ALA A 25 2.97 -3.89 -4.89
CA ALA A 25 2.05 -4.86 -5.45
C ALA A 25 0.87 -4.12 -6.08
N ASP A 26 0.60 -4.42 -7.34
CA ASP A 26 -0.54 -3.90 -8.07
C ASP A 26 -1.42 -5.05 -8.52
N ILE A 27 -2.71 -4.97 -8.17
CA ILE A 27 -3.73 -5.94 -8.57
C ILE A 27 -4.76 -5.22 -9.41
N ARG A 28 -5.01 -5.76 -10.60
CA ARG A 28 -6.08 -5.30 -11.49
C ARG A 28 -7.01 -6.45 -11.79
N VAL A 29 -8.29 -6.24 -11.54
CA VAL A 29 -9.36 -7.17 -11.91
C VAL A 29 -10.23 -6.50 -12.96
N ASN A 30 -10.27 -7.05 -14.17
CA ASN A 30 -11.18 -6.59 -15.22
C ASN A 30 -12.56 -7.20 -14.98
N LEU A 31 -13.56 -6.34 -14.77
CA LEU A 31 -14.95 -6.75 -14.56
C LEU A 31 -15.72 -6.83 -15.85
N LEU A 32 -15.44 -5.91 -16.77
CA LEU A 32 -16.10 -5.81 -18.07
C LEU A 32 -15.13 -5.17 -19.06
N GLY A 33 -15.09 -5.70 -20.28
CA GLY A 33 -14.31 -5.10 -21.34
C GLY A 33 -14.91 -5.47 -22.71
N PHE A 34 -15.04 -4.50 -23.57
CA PHE A 34 -15.45 -4.71 -24.97
C PHE A 34 -14.86 -3.64 -25.85
N GLY A 35 -14.73 -3.95 -27.13
CA GLY A 35 -14.21 -3.01 -28.11
C GLY A 35 -14.55 -3.46 -29.52
N ALA A 36 -14.43 -2.53 -30.46
CA ALA A 36 -14.69 -2.78 -31.85
C ALA A 36 -13.86 -1.89 -32.78
N TYR A 37 -13.67 -2.36 -33.98
CA TYR A 37 -13.22 -1.52 -35.07
C TYR A 37 -14.35 -0.69 -35.64
N THR A 38 -14.04 0.52 -36.09
CA THR A 38 -14.96 1.34 -36.88
C THR A 38 -15.27 0.66 -38.21
N ALA A 39 -16.31 1.10 -38.90
CA ALA A 39 -16.77 0.52 -40.17
C ALA A 39 -15.68 0.42 -41.24
N ASN A 40 -14.73 1.39 -41.28
CA ASN A 40 -13.58 1.39 -42.18
C ASN A 40 -12.41 0.50 -41.70
N ARG A 41 -12.56 -0.17 -40.53
CA ARG A 41 -11.55 -1.04 -39.88
C ARG A 41 -10.19 -0.39 -39.62
N LYS A 42 -10.12 0.94 -39.69
CA LYS A 42 -8.86 1.68 -39.45
C LYS A 42 -8.73 2.16 -38.01
N HIS A 43 -9.83 2.42 -37.33
CA HIS A 43 -9.83 2.91 -35.97
C HIS A 43 -10.37 1.83 -35.04
N PHE A 44 -9.84 1.78 -33.85
CA PHE A 44 -10.31 0.87 -32.80
C PHE A 44 -10.70 1.67 -31.57
N TRP A 45 -11.79 1.28 -30.95
CA TRP A 45 -12.22 1.81 -29.68
C TRP A 45 -12.52 0.69 -28.71
N SER A 46 -12.32 0.94 -27.43
CA SER A 46 -12.68 0.00 -26.38
C SER A 46 -13.15 0.72 -25.12
N PHE A 47 -13.98 0.02 -24.37
CA PHE A 47 -14.39 0.41 -23.03
C PHE A 47 -14.06 -0.74 -22.08
N ASP A 48 -13.62 -0.39 -20.88
CA ASP A 48 -13.37 -1.36 -19.83
C ASP A 48 -13.72 -0.79 -18.45
N LEU A 49 -14.08 -1.72 -17.55
CA LEU A 49 -14.31 -1.45 -16.14
C LEU A 49 -13.40 -2.36 -15.33
N ASN A 50 -12.58 -1.76 -14.48
CA ASN A 50 -11.62 -2.46 -13.67
C ASN A 50 -11.77 -2.09 -12.19
N LEU A 51 -11.41 -3.03 -11.32
CA LEU A 51 -11.03 -2.76 -9.95
C LEU A 51 -9.51 -2.79 -9.87
N ARG A 52 -8.94 -1.79 -9.22
CA ARG A 52 -7.49 -1.71 -9.00
C ARG A 52 -7.21 -1.54 -7.51
N THR A 53 -6.19 -2.25 -7.06
CA THR A 53 -5.62 -2.09 -5.72
C THR A 53 -4.11 -2.03 -5.86
N SER A 54 -3.51 -1.00 -5.32
CA SER A 54 -2.06 -0.87 -5.21
C SER A 54 -1.66 -0.84 -3.74
N VAL A 55 -0.57 -1.51 -3.43
CA VAL A 55 0.07 -1.49 -2.11
C VAL A 55 1.54 -1.18 -2.32
N SER A 56 2.02 -0.17 -1.65
CA SER A 56 3.43 0.22 -1.64
C SER A 56 3.91 0.28 -0.20
N THR A 57 4.95 -0.48 0.10
CA THR A 57 5.56 -0.51 1.42
C THR A 57 7.04 -0.16 1.32
N GLN A 58 7.49 0.74 2.19
CA GLN A 58 8.89 1.10 2.33
C GLN A 58 9.47 0.44 3.59
N PHE A 59 10.46 -0.41 3.38
CA PHE A 59 11.21 -1.07 4.45
C PHE A 59 12.64 -0.47 4.53
N PRO A 60 13.01 0.14 5.64
CA PRO A 60 14.39 0.59 5.86
C PRO A 60 15.33 -0.60 6.13
N TYR A 61 16.63 -0.39 5.84
CA TYR A 61 17.67 -1.38 6.04
C TYR A 61 17.72 -1.91 7.48
N GLU A 62 17.55 -1.04 8.46
CA GLU A 62 17.63 -1.33 9.89
C GLU A 62 16.65 -2.43 10.32
N LEU A 63 15.48 -2.50 9.66
CA LEU A 63 14.49 -3.55 9.93
C LEU A 63 15.01 -4.93 9.49
N PHE A 64 15.62 -5.01 8.31
CA PHE A 64 16.22 -6.26 7.81
C PHE A 64 17.43 -6.68 8.64
N HIS A 65 18.25 -5.71 9.07
CA HIS A 65 19.38 -5.95 9.95
C HIS A 65 18.90 -6.56 11.27
N PHE A 66 17.88 -5.98 11.90
CA PHE A 66 17.26 -6.52 13.10
C PHE A 66 16.79 -7.97 12.91
N PHE A 67 16.03 -8.26 11.84
CA PHE A 67 15.54 -9.62 11.58
C PHE A 67 16.66 -10.64 11.35
N LYS A 68 17.81 -10.19 10.85
CA LYS A 68 18.93 -11.08 10.56
C LYS A 68 19.86 -11.30 11.73
N THR A 69 20.11 -10.27 12.53
CA THR A 69 21.11 -10.30 13.61
C THR A 69 20.52 -10.43 15.01
N GLY A 70 19.24 -10.02 15.19
CA GLY A 70 18.62 -9.89 16.50
C GLY A 70 19.12 -8.68 17.30
N GLU A 71 19.97 -7.83 16.70
CA GLU A 71 20.45 -6.63 17.35
C GLU A 71 19.35 -5.56 17.41
N SER A 72 19.30 -4.81 18.52
CA SER A 72 18.35 -3.70 18.68
C SER A 72 18.45 -2.71 17.53
N ALA A 73 17.29 -2.29 17.00
CA ALA A 73 17.25 -1.40 15.85
C ALA A 73 16.36 -0.18 16.09
N GLN A 74 16.83 0.97 15.59
CA GLN A 74 16.05 2.18 15.44
C GLN A 74 15.62 2.32 13.98
N VAL A 75 14.41 1.91 13.70
CA VAL A 75 13.84 1.91 12.35
C VAL A 75 13.15 3.25 12.10
N ARG A 76 13.53 3.93 11.04
CA ARG A 76 12.93 5.20 10.61
C ARG A 76 12.38 5.05 9.20
N ASN A 77 11.34 5.83 8.90
CA ASN A 77 10.73 5.86 7.56
C ASN A 77 10.12 4.50 7.13
N LEU A 78 9.58 3.76 8.07
CA LEU A 78 8.71 2.64 7.74
C LEU A 78 7.37 3.22 7.28
N GLY A 79 6.94 2.86 6.09
CA GLY A 79 5.71 3.40 5.50
C GLY A 79 4.94 2.36 4.72
N LEU A 80 3.61 2.49 4.77
CA LEU A 80 2.66 1.73 3.98
C LEU A 80 1.72 2.71 3.28
N SER A 81 1.50 2.52 1.99
CA SER A 81 0.45 3.20 1.23
C SER A 81 -0.35 2.17 0.46
N SER A 82 -1.66 2.23 0.56
CA SER A 82 -2.55 1.37 -0.19
C SER A 82 -3.70 2.21 -0.73
N ASP A 83 -4.03 2.01 -2.00
CA ASP A 83 -5.15 2.64 -2.68
C ASP A 83 -6.00 1.56 -3.36
N ALA A 84 -7.32 1.66 -3.20
CA ALA A 84 -8.29 0.82 -3.90
C ALA A 84 -9.32 1.70 -4.61
N TYR A 85 -9.54 1.46 -5.90
CA TYR A 85 -10.45 2.25 -6.71
C TYR A 85 -11.03 1.46 -7.89
N ALA A 86 -12.20 1.88 -8.35
CA ALA A 86 -12.76 1.44 -9.61
C ALA A 86 -12.35 2.40 -10.74
N GLU A 87 -12.10 1.86 -11.92
CA GLU A 87 -11.66 2.59 -13.10
C GLU A 87 -12.59 2.25 -14.26
N ALA A 88 -13.23 3.25 -14.86
CA ALA A 88 -13.93 3.13 -16.13
C ALA A 88 -13.10 3.81 -17.22
N GLY A 89 -12.60 3.03 -18.17
CA GLY A 89 -11.71 3.47 -19.23
C GLY A 89 -12.35 3.45 -20.61
N PHE A 90 -12.13 4.52 -21.38
CA PHE A 90 -12.44 4.57 -22.81
C PHE A 90 -11.18 4.81 -23.60
N ASN A 91 -10.85 3.91 -24.51
CA ASN A 91 -9.70 3.97 -25.36
C ASN A 91 -10.11 4.19 -26.81
N TYR A 92 -9.30 5.00 -27.51
CA TYR A 92 -9.43 5.20 -28.95
C TYR A 92 -8.05 5.21 -29.59
N SER A 93 -7.91 4.43 -30.68
CA SER A 93 -6.64 4.34 -31.42
C SER A 93 -6.87 4.34 -32.92
N PHE A 94 -5.90 4.89 -33.66
CA PHE A 94 -5.97 5.02 -35.09
C PHE A 94 -4.57 5.07 -35.71
N PRO A 95 -4.43 4.69 -37.00
CA PRO A 95 -3.20 4.81 -37.74
C PRO A 95 -2.98 6.25 -38.25
N ILE A 96 -1.73 6.67 -38.27
CA ILE A 96 -1.25 7.87 -38.93
C ILE A 96 -0.33 7.41 -40.09
N GLY A 97 -0.85 7.46 -41.30
CA GLY A 97 -0.16 6.85 -42.47
C GLY A 97 -0.20 5.32 -42.37
N GLU A 98 0.86 4.66 -42.87
CA GLU A 98 0.90 3.19 -42.99
C GLU A 98 1.70 2.52 -41.87
N LYS A 99 2.56 3.27 -41.17
CA LYS A 99 3.53 2.70 -40.23
C LYS A 99 3.41 3.21 -38.80
N PHE A 100 2.54 4.17 -38.54
CA PHE A 100 2.46 4.83 -37.27
C PHE A 100 1.03 4.67 -36.70
N TYR A 101 0.94 4.26 -35.43
CA TYR A 101 -0.33 4.08 -34.72
C TYR A 101 -0.28 4.90 -33.44
N VAL A 102 -1.33 5.61 -33.15
CA VAL A 102 -1.48 6.35 -31.90
C VAL A 102 -2.73 5.92 -31.18
N GLY A 103 -2.70 5.97 -29.86
CA GLY A 103 -3.85 5.69 -29.01
C GLY A 103 -3.85 6.60 -27.78
N ALA A 104 -5.03 6.94 -27.37
CA ALA A 104 -5.27 7.63 -26.11
C ALA A 104 -6.39 6.95 -25.34
N ARG A 105 -6.30 6.98 -24.03
CA ARG A 105 -7.32 6.45 -23.13
C ARG A 105 -7.63 7.49 -22.06
N VAL A 106 -8.89 7.76 -21.87
CA VAL A 106 -9.40 8.56 -20.75
C VAL A 106 -10.01 7.63 -19.73
N LYS A 107 -9.82 7.97 -18.46
CA LYS A 107 -10.27 7.15 -17.34
C LYS A 107 -11.04 8.00 -16.33
N PHE A 108 -12.18 7.50 -15.92
CA PHE A 108 -12.89 8.01 -14.75
C PHE A 108 -12.59 7.09 -13.56
N LEU A 109 -12.21 7.68 -12.44
CA LEU A 109 -11.75 6.98 -11.24
C LEU A 109 -12.72 7.20 -10.10
N VAL A 110 -13.07 6.12 -9.41
CA VAL A 110 -13.93 6.14 -8.22
C VAL A 110 -13.15 5.54 -7.06
N GLY A 111 -12.67 6.39 -6.17
CA GLY A 111 -11.93 5.96 -4.97
C GLY A 111 -12.83 5.23 -3.98
N LEU A 112 -12.41 4.05 -3.56
CA LEU A 112 -13.12 3.20 -2.61
C LEU A 112 -12.50 3.27 -1.22
N ALA A 113 -11.20 3.08 -1.17
CA ALA A 113 -10.44 3.13 0.07
C ALA A 113 -9.00 3.58 -0.20
N ARG A 114 -8.42 4.26 0.76
CA ARG A 114 -7.01 4.61 0.81
C ARG A 114 -6.54 4.50 2.25
N ALA A 115 -5.38 3.91 2.45
CA ALA A 115 -4.71 3.89 3.73
C ALA A 115 -3.26 4.32 3.54
N LYS A 116 -2.79 5.20 4.42
CA LYS A 116 -1.39 5.59 4.51
C LYS A 116 -0.95 5.52 5.95
N SER A 117 0.15 4.87 6.21
CA SER A 117 0.83 4.96 7.50
C SER A 117 2.27 5.38 7.28
N TYR A 118 2.76 6.19 8.16
CA TYR A 118 4.13 6.63 8.18
C TYR A 118 4.65 6.66 9.62
N PHE A 119 5.58 5.78 9.91
CA PHE A 119 6.23 5.72 11.22
C PHE A 119 7.50 6.55 11.20
N THR A 120 7.50 7.62 11.99
CA THR A 120 8.68 8.47 12.17
C THR A 120 9.71 7.80 13.05
N GLN A 121 9.26 6.92 13.95
CA GLN A 121 10.08 6.18 14.87
C GLN A 121 9.46 4.80 15.11
N PHE A 122 10.28 3.79 14.94
CA PHE A 122 9.95 2.42 15.30
C PHE A 122 11.20 1.79 15.91
N ASN A 123 11.24 1.71 17.23
CA ASN A 123 12.37 1.18 17.97
C ASN A 123 12.04 -0.23 18.41
N VAL A 124 12.96 -1.15 18.17
CA VAL A 124 12.88 -2.51 18.68
C VAL A 124 14.15 -2.77 19.49
N SER A 125 13.99 -3.23 20.72
CA SER A 125 15.10 -3.61 21.59
C SER A 125 14.88 -5.00 22.13
N LEU A 126 15.90 -5.84 21.98
CA LEU A 126 15.99 -7.16 22.59
C LEU A 126 17.09 -7.11 23.67
N GLY A 127 16.79 -6.46 24.79
CA GLY A 127 17.71 -6.39 25.93
C GLY A 127 17.68 -7.68 26.77
N GLU A 128 18.69 -7.87 27.62
CA GLU A 128 18.78 -9.04 28.50
C GLU A 128 17.63 -9.10 29.54
N ASN A 129 17.06 -7.95 29.92
CA ASN A 129 16.04 -7.84 30.97
C ASN A 129 14.66 -7.42 30.44
N GLU A 130 14.58 -6.83 29.27
CA GLU A 130 13.33 -6.30 28.73
C GLU A 130 13.42 -6.25 27.20
N TRP A 131 12.39 -6.80 26.57
CA TRP A 131 12.17 -6.62 25.14
C TRP A 131 11.07 -5.58 24.96
N TYR A 132 11.28 -4.63 24.07
CA TYR A 132 10.23 -3.67 23.77
C TYR A 132 10.20 -3.31 22.28
N ALA A 133 9.02 -2.97 21.82
CA ALA A 133 8.78 -2.31 20.55
C ALA A 133 8.05 -0.98 20.81
N GLU A 134 8.59 0.10 20.31
CA GLU A 134 8.00 1.43 20.42
C GLU A 134 7.74 1.98 19.03
N ALA A 135 6.51 2.41 18.77
CA ALA A 135 6.12 2.99 17.49
C ALA A 135 5.54 4.39 17.69
N VAL A 136 6.04 5.33 16.91
CA VAL A 136 5.47 6.69 16.78
C VAL A 136 5.22 6.95 15.32
N GLY A 137 3.97 7.25 14.97
CA GLY A 137 3.60 7.43 13.58
C GLY A 137 2.23 8.05 13.40
N GLU A 138 1.87 8.19 12.13
CA GLU A 138 0.59 8.73 11.69
C GLU A 138 -0.09 7.70 10.79
N LEU A 139 -1.41 7.60 10.92
CA LEU A 139 -2.28 6.80 10.09
C LEU A 139 -3.35 7.71 9.47
N GLU A 140 -3.46 7.67 8.16
CA GLU A 140 -4.55 8.30 7.41
C GLU A 140 -5.34 7.21 6.68
N VAL A 141 -6.65 7.18 6.90
CA VAL A 141 -7.55 6.28 6.19
C VAL A 141 -8.66 7.11 5.55
N ASN A 142 -8.88 6.92 4.26
CA ASN A 142 -10.01 7.48 3.53
C ASN A 142 -10.88 6.32 3.04
N SER A 143 -12.02 6.13 3.64
CA SER A 143 -12.98 5.11 3.20
C SER A 143 -14.39 5.46 3.72
N ASN A 144 -15.38 5.13 2.93
CA ASN A 144 -16.78 5.10 3.37
C ASN A 144 -17.30 3.67 3.51
N LEU A 145 -16.43 2.68 3.28
CA LEU A 145 -16.74 1.25 3.47
C LEU A 145 -16.34 0.77 4.87
N LEU A 146 -15.60 1.59 5.59
CA LEU A 146 -15.05 1.27 6.89
C LEU A 146 -15.40 2.38 7.88
N THR A 147 -16.00 2.01 8.99
CA THR A 147 -16.20 2.89 10.13
C THR A 147 -15.36 2.38 11.30
N ILE A 148 -14.50 3.24 11.82
CA ILE A 148 -13.73 2.97 13.03
C ILE A 148 -14.32 3.86 14.12
N PRO A 149 -15.05 3.31 15.10
CA PRO A 149 -15.61 4.09 16.20
C PRO A 149 -14.50 4.73 17.03
N THR A 150 -14.82 5.83 17.69
CA THR A 150 -13.92 6.49 18.61
C THR A 150 -14.48 6.45 20.02
N ARG A 151 -13.62 6.20 21.01
CA ARG A 151 -13.93 6.27 22.42
C ARG A 151 -13.16 7.41 23.07
N GLN A 152 -13.80 8.11 23.98
CA GLN A 152 -13.12 9.12 24.80
C GLN A 152 -12.50 8.48 26.04
N GLU A 153 -11.21 8.65 26.20
CA GLU A 153 -10.49 8.16 27.36
C GLU A 153 -9.64 9.26 27.97
N ALA A 154 -9.49 9.25 29.27
CA ALA A 154 -8.62 10.17 29.98
C ALA A 154 -7.17 9.70 29.84
N GLY A 155 -6.29 10.53 29.26
CA GLY A 155 -4.86 10.28 29.26
C GLY A 155 -4.28 10.34 30.68
N GLN A 156 -3.03 9.91 30.84
CA GLN A 156 -2.31 9.99 32.12
C GLN A 156 -2.18 11.43 32.67
N ASP A 157 -2.32 12.42 31.80
CA ASP A 157 -2.37 13.85 32.12
C ASP A 157 -3.77 14.37 32.50
N GLY A 158 -4.77 13.48 32.59
CA GLY A 158 -6.17 13.81 32.89
C GLY A 158 -6.94 14.49 31.73
N VAL A 159 -6.33 14.61 30.54
CA VAL A 159 -6.97 15.21 29.38
C VAL A 159 -7.69 14.12 28.58
N TYR A 160 -8.99 14.33 28.34
CA TYR A 160 -9.78 13.41 27.51
C TYR A 160 -9.38 13.54 26.04
N ARG A 161 -9.08 12.39 25.40
CA ARG A 161 -8.76 12.28 23.97
C ARG A 161 -9.65 11.24 23.33
N ASN A 162 -9.87 11.39 22.02
CA ASN A 162 -10.56 10.38 21.24
C ASN A 162 -9.54 9.35 20.73
N TYR A 163 -9.78 8.10 21.03
CA TYR A 163 -9.00 6.95 20.54
C TYR A 163 -9.84 6.14 19.59
N TYR A 164 -9.26 5.74 18.45
CA TYR A 164 -9.91 4.85 17.51
C TYR A 164 -9.90 3.42 18.05
N GLN A 165 -11.06 2.78 18.03
CA GLN A 165 -11.24 1.38 18.43
C GLN A 165 -11.06 0.50 17.22
N LEU A 166 -9.85 -0.07 17.01
CA LEU A 166 -9.54 -0.88 15.85
C LEU A 166 -10.14 -2.28 15.89
N ASP A 167 -10.48 -2.76 17.06
CA ASP A 167 -11.17 -4.01 17.35
C ASP A 167 -12.68 -3.96 17.05
N ASP A 168 -13.26 -2.76 17.07
CA ASP A 168 -14.67 -2.51 16.78
C ASP A 168 -14.90 -1.99 15.35
N MET A 169 -14.02 -2.32 14.41
CA MET A 169 -14.17 -1.90 13.01
C MET A 169 -15.40 -2.52 12.36
N GLU A 170 -16.26 -1.67 11.81
CA GLU A 170 -17.44 -2.09 11.08
C GLU A 170 -17.29 -1.85 9.58
N PHE A 171 -17.66 -2.87 8.80
CA PHE A 171 -17.76 -2.73 7.33
C PHE A 171 -19.20 -2.37 6.93
N ASP A 172 -19.37 -1.22 6.29
CA ASP A 172 -20.64 -0.86 5.66
C ASP A 172 -20.67 -1.43 4.24
N ALA A 173 -21.57 -2.40 4.02
CA ALA A 173 -21.77 -3.01 2.70
C ALA A 173 -22.39 -2.06 1.66
N LYS A 174 -22.79 -0.84 2.05
CA LYS A 174 -23.30 0.15 1.11
C LYS A 174 -22.15 0.78 0.33
N PHE A 175 -22.16 0.57 -0.98
CA PHE A 175 -21.20 1.19 -1.87
C PHE A 175 -21.32 2.71 -1.81
N LYS A 176 -20.32 3.35 -1.22
CA LYS A 176 -20.24 4.81 -1.13
C LYS A 176 -18.82 5.25 -1.49
N PRO A 177 -18.65 5.98 -2.60
CA PRO A 177 -17.32 6.44 -3.01
C PRO A 177 -16.67 7.35 -1.96
N ALA A 178 -15.38 7.14 -1.72
CA ALA A 178 -14.57 7.98 -0.84
C ALA A 178 -13.79 9.06 -1.61
N GLY A 179 -13.85 9.04 -2.95
CA GLY A 179 -13.22 10.02 -3.80
C GLY A 179 -13.55 9.82 -5.26
N TYR A 180 -13.26 10.84 -6.07
CA TYR A 180 -13.40 10.80 -7.53
C TYR A 180 -12.16 11.36 -8.21
N GLY A 181 -11.89 10.88 -9.41
CA GLY A 181 -10.73 11.31 -10.16
C GLY A 181 -10.82 11.05 -11.64
N ALA A 182 -9.79 11.48 -12.32
CA ALA A 182 -9.62 11.22 -13.74
C ALA A 182 -8.15 10.95 -14.04
N ALA A 183 -7.91 10.13 -15.06
CA ALA A 183 -6.58 9.89 -15.58
C ALA A 183 -6.63 9.72 -17.11
N PHE A 184 -5.48 9.82 -17.74
CA PHE A 184 -5.35 9.54 -19.16
C PHE A 184 -4.05 8.77 -19.44
N ASP A 185 -4.10 8.00 -20.52
CA ASP A 185 -2.94 7.32 -21.12
C ASP A 185 -2.79 7.81 -22.56
N ILE A 186 -1.56 7.87 -23.01
CA ILE A 186 -1.21 8.13 -24.40
C ILE A 186 -0.10 7.20 -24.84
N GLY A 187 -0.19 6.68 -26.04
CA GLY A 187 0.82 5.79 -26.58
C GLY A 187 0.91 5.85 -28.10
N ALA A 188 2.04 5.42 -28.60
CA ALA A 188 2.30 5.32 -30.03
C ALA A 188 3.10 4.07 -30.35
N THR A 189 2.85 3.51 -31.50
CA THR A 189 3.60 2.37 -32.08
C THR A 189 4.07 2.75 -33.49
N TYR A 190 5.32 2.47 -33.79
CA TYR A 190 5.93 2.71 -35.09
C TYR A 190 6.52 1.41 -35.65
N GLU A 191 6.26 1.13 -36.91
CA GLU A 191 6.81 0.01 -37.68
C GLU A 191 7.85 0.51 -38.67
N PRO A 192 9.12 0.66 -38.26
CA PRO A 192 10.19 1.17 -39.16
C PRO A 192 10.45 0.29 -40.38
N ILE A 193 10.46 -1.03 -40.13
CA ILE A 193 10.62 -2.07 -41.15
C ILE A 193 9.63 -3.21 -40.88
N PRO A 194 9.28 -4.04 -41.86
CA PRO A 194 8.36 -5.17 -41.67
C PRO A 194 8.79 -6.05 -40.50
N ASN A 195 7.84 -6.41 -39.67
CA ASN A 195 8.01 -7.25 -38.48
C ASN A 195 8.80 -6.64 -37.29
N LEU A 196 9.13 -5.32 -37.34
CA LEU A 196 9.71 -4.62 -36.18
C LEU A 196 8.73 -3.55 -35.70
N LEU A 197 8.21 -3.71 -34.48
CA LEU A 197 7.35 -2.74 -33.85
C LEU A 197 8.10 -2.09 -32.67
N VAL A 198 8.14 -0.78 -32.65
CA VAL A 198 8.67 0.02 -31.54
C VAL A 198 7.52 0.79 -30.93
N SER A 199 7.30 0.64 -29.63
CA SER A 199 6.18 1.27 -28.94
C SER A 199 6.67 2.08 -27.75
N ALA A 200 5.99 3.19 -27.48
CA ALA A 200 6.17 3.99 -26.28
C ALA A 200 4.80 4.41 -25.75
N ALA A 201 4.64 4.40 -24.43
CA ALA A 201 3.42 4.83 -23.78
C ALA A 201 3.72 5.51 -22.44
N VAL A 202 2.87 6.46 -22.07
CA VAL A 202 2.79 7.04 -20.73
C VAL A 202 1.39 6.75 -20.21
N ASN A 203 1.32 6.09 -19.07
CA ASN A 203 0.08 5.61 -18.49
C ASN A 203 -0.20 6.28 -17.14
N ASP A 204 -1.47 6.29 -16.76
CA ASP A 204 -1.93 6.68 -15.42
C ASP A 204 -1.57 8.14 -15.03
N ILE A 205 -1.57 9.05 -16.01
CA ILE A 205 -1.41 10.48 -15.72
C ILE A 205 -2.74 11.00 -15.18
N GLY A 206 -2.85 11.13 -13.85
CA GLY A 206 -4.10 11.52 -13.23
C GLY A 206 -4.03 11.66 -11.74
N PHE A 207 -5.19 11.80 -11.13
CA PHE A 207 -5.36 11.94 -9.69
C PHE A 207 -6.72 11.43 -9.21
N ILE A 208 -6.82 11.17 -7.91
CA ILE A 208 -8.08 10.97 -7.20
C ILE A 208 -8.15 12.03 -6.11
N ALA A 209 -9.22 12.84 -6.13
CA ALA A 209 -9.53 13.76 -5.05
C ALA A 209 -10.33 13.01 -3.98
N TRP A 210 -9.69 12.74 -2.86
CA TRP A 210 -10.30 12.04 -1.74
C TRP A 210 -11.18 12.99 -0.92
N ASN A 211 -12.33 12.50 -0.48
CA ASN A 211 -13.28 13.29 0.29
C ASN A 211 -12.79 13.42 1.73
N LYS A 212 -12.65 14.65 2.21
CA LYS A 212 -12.25 14.94 3.59
C LYS A 212 -13.23 14.39 4.64
N ALA A 213 -14.51 14.30 4.30
CA ALA A 213 -15.52 13.74 5.20
C ALA A 213 -15.40 12.22 5.39
N SER A 214 -14.64 11.55 4.51
CA SER A 214 -14.32 10.11 4.60
C SER A 214 -12.92 9.87 5.15
N SER A 215 -12.25 10.92 5.62
CA SER A 215 -10.86 10.88 6.07
C SER A 215 -10.81 10.75 7.59
N MET A 216 -10.10 9.74 8.04
CA MET A 216 -9.77 9.52 9.45
C MET A 216 -8.26 9.71 9.61
N HIS A 217 -7.85 10.51 10.59
CA HIS A 217 -6.46 10.70 10.95
C HIS A 217 -6.23 10.24 12.38
N GLY A 218 -5.25 9.40 12.57
CA GLY A 218 -4.81 8.94 13.88
C GLY A 218 -3.31 9.09 14.05
N THR A 219 -2.87 9.35 15.27
CA THR A 219 -1.47 9.24 15.68
C THR A 219 -1.29 8.00 16.52
N VAL A 220 -0.26 7.23 16.22
CA VAL A 220 0.14 6.08 17.02
C VAL A 220 1.35 6.49 17.84
N SER A 221 1.27 6.34 19.15
CA SER A 221 2.41 6.47 20.05
C SER A 221 2.26 5.40 21.12
N ARG A 222 2.87 4.24 20.88
CA ARG A 222 2.76 3.07 21.76
C ARG A 222 4.09 2.40 21.98
N ARG A 223 4.29 1.95 23.22
CA ARG A 223 5.37 1.05 23.61
C ARG A 223 4.74 -0.26 24.07
N LEU A 224 5.14 -1.35 23.44
CA LEU A 224 4.83 -2.72 23.86
C LEU A 224 6.07 -3.28 24.53
N THR A 225 5.93 -3.75 25.75
CA THR A 225 6.99 -4.42 26.51
C THR A 225 6.65 -5.90 26.59
N PHE A 226 7.67 -6.73 26.49
CA PHE A 226 7.55 -8.17 26.59
C PHE A 226 8.45 -8.63 27.75
N ASP A 227 7.87 -9.10 28.81
CA ASP A 227 8.57 -9.61 30.00
C ASP A 227 9.03 -11.05 29.78
N GLY A 228 9.90 -11.26 28.79
CA GLY A 228 10.59 -12.52 28.54
C GLY A 228 9.69 -13.69 28.12
N ALA A 229 10.17 -14.52 27.22
CA ALA A 229 9.59 -15.82 26.95
C ALA A 229 9.95 -16.79 28.09
N GLN A 230 8.98 -17.28 28.85
CA GLN A 230 9.18 -18.42 29.73
C GLN A 230 9.25 -19.67 28.84
N VAL A 231 10.43 -20.26 28.74
CA VAL A 231 10.59 -21.56 28.09
C VAL A 231 10.35 -22.63 29.17
N ASP A 232 9.24 -23.35 29.03
CA ASP A 232 9.00 -24.50 29.88
C ASP A 232 9.98 -25.66 29.57
N ALA A 233 10.00 -26.67 30.43
CA ALA A 233 10.87 -27.83 30.28
C ALA A 233 10.58 -28.66 29.02
N SER A 234 9.52 -28.38 28.26
CA SER A 234 9.14 -28.99 26.98
C SER A 234 9.70 -28.25 25.77
N GLY A 235 10.34 -27.08 25.96
CA GLY A 235 10.92 -26.28 24.88
C GLY A 235 9.88 -25.45 24.11
N VAL A 236 8.65 -25.37 24.57
CA VAL A 236 7.62 -24.50 24.01
C VAL A 236 7.74 -23.12 24.68
N ALA A 237 8.02 -22.09 23.88
CA ALA A 237 8.02 -20.72 24.36
C ALA A 237 6.56 -20.26 24.55
N ASP A 238 6.14 -20.05 25.78
CA ASP A 238 4.90 -19.36 26.08
C ASP A 238 5.22 -17.85 26.05
N ILE A 239 4.78 -17.18 24.98
CA ILE A 239 4.96 -15.74 24.81
C ILE A 239 3.69 -15.07 25.29
N ASP A 240 3.71 -14.58 26.52
CA ASP A 240 2.63 -13.77 27.05
C ASP A 240 2.72 -12.36 26.44
N PHE A 241 1.76 -12.04 25.59
CA PHE A 241 1.61 -10.71 25.03
C PHE A 241 0.69 -9.91 25.96
N ASP A 242 1.26 -9.10 26.83
CA ASP A 242 0.48 -8.06 27.49
C ASP A 242 0.21 -6.94 26.46
N LEU A 243 -0.88 -7.09 25.75
CA LEU A 243 -1.45 -6.04 24.91
C LEU A 243 -2.15 -4.99 25.76
N GLY A 244 -1.60 -4.63 26.92
CA GLY A 244 -2.19 -3.69 27.87
C GLY A 244 -3.32 -2.91 27.22
N GLU A 245 -4.51 -3.06 27.73
CA GLU A 245 -5.85 -2.67 27.22
C GLU A 245 -5.80 -1.73 25.98
N LEU A 246 -6.16 -2.31 24.82
CA LEU A 246 -6.27 -1.62 23.52
C LEU A 246 -7.34 -0.53 23.55
#